data_101f28c4c32fc4f482ee94fda5156007
#
_entry.id   101f28c4c32fc4f482ee94fda5156007
#
_cell.length_a   1.000
_cell.length_b   1.000
_cell.length_c   1.000
_cell.angle_alpha   90.00
_cell.angle_beta   90.00
_cell.angle_gamma   90.00
#
_symmetry.space_group_name_H-M   'P 1'
#
loop_
_entity.id
_entity.type
_entity.pdbx_description
1 polymer ?
#
loop_
_entity_poly.entity_id
_entity_poly.type
_entity_poly.pdbx_seq_one_letter_code
_entity_poly.pdbx_strand_id
1 'polypeptide(L)'
;MRQIAFGFLGDFKREFGGSLLEGKRKTKRPLSTKEPIHLVLKSTGNRVFSPGDRRIENLIRNQAAKYKIKLFRVSLNWTHVHAIVQVKDRKTYNSFIRTVTARLVRLISQIRKLDLSGLFDLRPFTKIISWGRQFKSLLGYHDLNDLEAFGYVKREKKPKRKSKQKKRS
;
A
#
# COMPACT_ATOMS: atom_id res chain seq x y z
N MET A 1 10.48 38.28 10.89
CA MET A 1 9.17 37.84 11.41
C MET A 1 9.20 36.31 11.57
N ARG A 2 9.17 35.79 12.79
CA ARG A 2 9.05 34.34 13.02
C ARG A 2 7.61 33.90 12.72
N GLN A 3 7.42 33.04 11.73
CA GLN A 3 6.13 32.39 11.52
C GLN A 3 5.82 31.54 12.77
N ILE A 4 4.78 31.93 13.48
CA ILE A 4 4.21 31.12 14.58
C ILE A 4 3.59 29.89 13.91
N ALA A 5 4.21 28.73 14.09
CA ALA A 5 3.62 27.48 13.71
C ALA A 5 2.33 27.31 14.53
N PHE A 6 1.17 27.37 13.88
CA PHE A 6 -0.10 27.05 14.49
C PHE A 6 -0.10 25.56 14.89
N GLY A 7 0.30 25.26 16.11
CA GLY A 7 0.26 23.93 16.70
C GLY A 7 -1.14 23.35 16.88
N PHE A 8 -2.16 24.00 16.31
CA PHE A 8 -3.55 23.60 16.36
C PHE A 8 -3.99 22.70 15.18
N LEU A 9 -3.20 22.63 14.13
CA LEU A 9 -3.41 21.66 13.06
C LEU A 9 -2.77 20.35 13.50
N GLY A 10 -3.58 19.49 14.13
CA GLY A 10 -3.18 18.14 14.53
C GLY A 10 -2.43 17.46 13.39
N ASP A 11 -1.37 16.73 13.71
CA ASP A 11 -0.49 16.04 12.76
C ASP A 11 -1.31 15.40 11.65
N PHE A 12 -1.12 15.88 10.42
CA PHE A 12 -1.84 15.39 9.26
C PHE A 12 -1.53 13.91 9.12
N LYS A 13 -2.49 13.07 9.46
CA LYS A 13 -2.32 11.63 9.52
C LYS A 13 -1.95 11.10 8.13
N ARG A 14 -0.67 10.80 7.91
CA ARG A 14 -0.16 10.36 6.60
C ARG A 14 -0.51 8.91 6.27
N GLU A 15 -0.86 8.11 7.27
CA GLU A 15 -1.15 6.68 7.13
C GLU A 15 -2.64 6.38 7.31
N PHE A 16 -3.16 5.41 6.53
CA PHE A 16 -4.57 5.04 6.58
C PHE A 16 -4.79 3.63 6.02
N GLY A 17 -5.72 2.88 6.59
CA GLY A 17 -6.13 1.58 6.09
C GLY A 17 -5.37 0.41 6.72
N GLY A 18 -5.54 -0.78 6.16
CA GLY A 18 -5.03 -2.01 6.72
C GLY A 18 -5.52 -2.22 8.16
N SER A 19 -4.71 -2.87 8.98
CA SER A 19 -4.99 -3.14 10.40
C SER A 19 -5.13 -1.87 11.28
N LEU A 20 -4.68 -0.71 10.79
CA LEU A 20 -4.83 0.56 11.51
C LEU A 20 -6.30 0.97 11.74
N LEU A 21 -7.21 0.45 10.92
CA LEU A 21 -8.65 0.78 10.97
C LEU A 21 -9.52 -0.38 11.41
N GLU A 22 -8.92 -1.50 11.78
CA GLU A 22 -9.64 -2.64 12.33
C GLU A 22 -10.37 -2.22 13.61
N GLY A 23 -11.67 -2.51 13.69
CA GLY A 23 -12.53 -2.11 14.82
C GLY A 23 -12.79 -0.61 14.98
N LYS A 24 -12.30 0.25 14.06
CA LYS A 24 -12.45 1.71 14.18
C LYS A 24 -13.55 2.26 13.28
N ARG A 25 -14.19 3.36 13.75
CA ARG A 25 -15.18 4.12 12.98
C ARG A 25 -14.63 4.50 11.60
N LYS A 26 -15.50 4.47 10.59
CA LYS A 26 -15.17 4.88 9.22
C LYS A 26 -14.81 6.35 9.17
N THR A 27 -13.59 6.66 8.76
CA THR A 27 -13.09 8.03 8.57
C THR A 27 -12.67 8.23 7.12
N LYS A 28 -12.55 9.49 6.71
CA LYS A 28 -12.13 9.84 5.35
C LYS A 28 -10.61 9.60 5.20
N ARG A 29 -10.22 8.89 4.14
CA ARG A 29 -8.82 8.63 3.83
C ARG A 29 -8.08 9.93 3.50
N PRO A 30 -6.94 10.25 4.12
CA PRO A 30 -6.07 11.31 3.65
C PRO A 30 -5.45 10.93 2.30
N LEU A 31 -5.45 11.87 1.35
CA LEU A 31 -4.83 11.73 0.03
C LEU A 31 -4.11 13.02 -0.29
N SER A 32 -2.97 12.92 -0.97
CA SER A 32 -2.24 14.04 -1.53
C SER A 32 -2.26 13.95 -3.06
N THR A 33 -2.46 15.09 -3.72
CA THR A 33 -2.32 15.20 -5.19
C THR A 33 -0.92 15.63 -5.59
N LYS A 34 -0.16 16.17 -4.65
CA LYS A 34 1.21 16.68 -4.86
C LYS A 34 2.27 15.64 -4.52
N GLU A 35 2.01 14.79 -3.54
CA GLU A 35 2.96 13.81 -3.02
C GLU A 35 2.57 12.40 -3.46
N PRO A 36 3.55 11.50 -3.66
CA PRO A 36 3.28 10.10 -3.95
C PRO A 36 2.64 9.39 -2.75
N ILE A 37 1.90 8.34 -3.06
CA ILE A 37 1.21 7.51 -2.08
C ILE A 37 1.77 6.10 -2.20
N HIS A 38 2.30 5.56 -1.11
CA HIS A 38 2.57 4.14 -0.98
C HIS A 38 1.25 3.42 -0.72
N LEU A 39 0.85 2.56 -1.62
CA LEU A 39 -0.36 1.76 -1.57
C LEU A 39 0.02 0.31 -1.32
N VAL A 40 -0.66 -0.35 -0.37
CA VAL A 40 -0.50 -1.80 -0.13
C VAL A 40 -1.86 -2.47 -0.17
N LEU A 41 -1.97 -3.48 -1.03
CA LEU A 41 -3.10 -4.39 -1.11
C LEU A 41 -2.69 -5.72 -0.48
N LYS A 42 -3.14 -5.98 0.74
CA LYS A 42 -2.84 -7.22 1.46
C LYS A 42 -3.98 -8.22 1.27
N SER A 43 -3.65 -9.45 0.90
CA SER A 43 -4.62 -10.54 0.84
C SER A 43 -4.85 -11.17 2.22
N THR A 44 -6.01 -11.78 2.40
CA THR A 44 -6.33 -12.60 3.57
C THR A 44 -5.69 -13.98 3.51
N GLY A 45 -5.44 -14.48 2.28
CA GLY A 45 -4.82 -15.79 2.07
C GLY A 45 -3.30 -15.75 2.03
N ASN A 46 -2.70 -16.89 2.35
CA ASN A 46 -1.26 -17.10 2.22
C ASN A 46 -0.87 -17.37 0.76
N ARG A 47 0.23 -16.74 0.31
CA ARG A 47 0.83 -16.98 -1.01
C ARG A 47 -0.16 -16.88 -2.19
N VAL A 48 -1.05 -15.90 -2.14
CA VAL A 48 -2.06 -15.68 -3.18
C VAL A 48 -1.45 -15.12 -4.44
N PHE A 49 -0.51 -14.19 -4.30
CA PHE A 49 0.23 -13.62 -5.41
C PHE A 49 1.50 -14.42 -5.69
N SER A 50 2.01 -14.28 -6.91
CA SER A 50 3.32 -14.83 -7.30
C SER A 50 4.25 -13.69 -7.61
N PRO A 51 5.40 -13.55 -6.93
CA PRO A 51 6.40 -12.56 -7.28
C PRO A 51 6.77 -12.68 -8.75
N GLY A 52 6.89 -11.54 -9.44
CA GLY A 52 7.21 -11.50 -10.85
C GLY A 52 6.07 -11.91 -11.81
N ASP A 53 4.86 -12.15 -11.34
CA ASP A 53 3.72 -12.43 -12.24
C ASP A 53 3.36 -11.19 -13.05
N ARG A 54 3.84 -11.17 -14.30
CA ARG A 54 3.61 -10.06 -15.23
C ARG A 54 2.13 -9.79 -15.52
N ARG A 55 1.25 -10.78 -15.40
CA ARG A 55 -0.20 -10.60 -15.63
C ARG A 55 -0.78 -9.67 -14.58
N ILE A 56 -0.42 -9.87 -13.32
CA ILE A 56 -0.85 -9.03 -12.19
C ILE A 56 -0.26 -7.63 -12.34
N GLU A 57 1.03 -7.53 -12.63
CA GLU A 57 1.69 -6.24 -12.81
C GLU A 57 1.09 -5.45 -13.98
N ASN A 58 0.92 -6.08 -15.14
CA ASN A 58 0.31 -5.46 -16.32
C ASN A 58 -1.13 -5.02 -16.07
N LEU A 59 -1.91 -5.81 -15.32
CA LEU A 59 -3.26 -5.41 -14.92
C LEU A 59 -3.22 -4.09 -14.15
N ILE A 60 -2.35 -3.98 -13.16
CA ILE A 60 -2.22 -2.76 -12.33
C ILE A 60 -1.77 -1.58 -13.18
N ARG A 61 -0.75 -1.76 -14.04
CA ARG A 61 -0.24 -0.73 -14.96
C ARG A 61 -1.32 -0.24 -15.92
N ASN A 62 -2.07 -1.15 -16.53
CA ASN A 62 -3.15 -0.81 -17.46
C ASN A 62 -4.28 -0.05 -16.77
N GLN A 63 -4.62 -0.45 -15.53
CA GLN A 63 -5.62 0.30 -14.77
C GLN A 63 -5.10 1.69 -14.34
N ALA A 64 -3.83 1.80 -13.95
CA ALA A 64 -3.22 3.10 -13.63
C ALA A 64 -3.27 4.04 -14.84
N ALA A 65 -2.92 3.56 -16.02
CA ALA A 65 -3.01 4.30 -17.27
C ALA A 65 -4.46 4.73 -17.59
N LYS A 66 -5.43 3.79 -17.50
CA LYS A 66 -6.84 4.07 -17.72
C LYS A 66 -7.38 5.20 -16.84
N TYR A 67 -7.00 5.22 -15.56
CA TYR A 67 -7.44 6.24 -14.61
C TYR A 67 -6.48 7.43 -14.52
N LYS A 68 -5.51 7.55 -15.45
CA LYS A 68 -4.52 8.63 -15.48
C LYS A 68 -3.81 8.83 -14.13
N ILE A 69 -3.50 7.71 -13.45
CA ILE A 69 -2.72 7.66 -12.24
C ILE A 69 -1.26 7.48 -12.62
N LYS A 70 -0.38 8.34 -12.10
CA LYS A 70 1.05 8.17 -12.28
C LYS A 70 1.53 7.03 -11.38
N LEU A 71 1.99 5.95 -12.00
CA LEU A 71 2.50 4.77 -11.32
C LEU A 71 4.03 4.78 -11.41
N PHE A 72 4.72 4.84 -10.27
CA PHE A 72 6.18 4.86 -10.19
C PHE A 72 6.77 3.45 -10.06
N ARG A 73 6.16 2.61 -9.23
CA ARG A 73 6.63 1.24 -8.97
C ARG A 73 5.47 0.33 -8.62
N VAL A 74 5.57 -0.94 -9.01
CA VAL A 74 4.77 -2.06 -8.50
C VAL A 74 5.75 -3.14 -8.04
N SER A 75 5.47 -3.76 -6.91
CA SER A 75 6.24 -4.87 -6.36
C SER A 75 5.27 -5.91 -5.82
N LEU A 76 5.47 -7.16 -6.19
CA LEU A 76 4.62 -8.28 -5.81
C LEU A 76 5.33 -9.13 -4.76
N ASN A 77 4.67 -9.32 -3.64
CA ASN A 77 5.07 -10.30 -2.63
C ASN A 77 3.99 -11.38 -2.54
N TRP A 78 4.30 -12.51 -1.94
CA TRP A 78 3.40 -13.66 -1.84
C TRP A 78 2.01 -13.33 -1.25
N THR A 79 1.94 -12.40 -0.30
CA THR A 79 0.72 -12.05 0.43
C THR A 79 0.18 -10.64 0.16
N HIS A 80 0.92 -9.83 -0.57
CA HIS A 80 0.53 -8.44 -0.78
C HIS A 80 1.18 -7.83 -2.03
N VAL A 81 0.52 -6.81 -2.53
CA VAL A 81 1.01 -5.97 -3.63
C VAL A 81 1.35 -4.61 -3.08
N HIS A 82 2.54 -4.12 -3.38
CA HIS A 82 2.94 -2.75 -3.17
C HIS A 82 2.84 -1.95 -4.47
N ALA A 83 2.38 -0.71 -4.38
CA ALA A 83 2.44 0.23 -5.48
C ALA A 83 2.80 1.63 -4.97
N ILE A 84 3.58 2.38 -5.74
CA ILE A 84 3.82 3.79 -5.49
C ILE A 84 3.10 4.57 -6.57
N VAL A 85 2.10 5.36 -6.18
CA VAL A 85 1.20 6.07 -7.10
C VAL A 85 1.09 7.55 -6.74
N GLN A 86 0.80 8.39 -7.75
CA GLN A 86 0.36 9.75 -7.54
C GLN A 86 -0.99 9.93 -8.21
N VAL A 87 -1.94 10.52 -7.52
CA VAL A 87 -3.33 10.66 -7.94
C VAL A 87 -3.68 12.12 -8.18
N LYS A 88 -4.62 12.38 -9.09
CA LYS A 88 -5.11 13.75 -9.33
C LYS A 88 -6.16 14.17 -8.31
N ASP A 89 -7.03 13.25 -7.94
CA ASP A 89 -8.17 13.52 -7.06
C ASP A 89 -8.66 12.24 -6.40
N ARG A 90 -9.58 12.40 -5.46
CA ARG A 90 -10.19 11.31 -4.69
C ARG A 90 -11.09 10.40 -5.52
N LYS A 91 -11.83 10.95 -6.47
CA LYS A 91 -12.76 10.19 -7.32
C LYS A 91 -11.97 9.19 -8.17
N THR A 92 -10.91 9.68 -8.80
CA THR A 92 -9.97 8.87 -9.59
C THR A 92 -9.33 7.76 -8.75
N TYR A 93 -8.84 8.09 -7.55
CA TYR A 93 -8.28 7.10 -6.63
C TYR A 93 -9.30 6.01 -6.28
N ASN A 94 -10.52 6.39 -5.90
CA ASN A 94 -11.55 5.42 -5.50
C ASN A 94 -11.95 4.50 -6.67
N SER A 95 -12.09 5.04 -7.87
CA SER A 95 -12.40 4.26 -9.08
C SER A 95 -11.28 3.29 -9.43
N PHE A 96 -10.03 3.75 -9.34
CA PHE A 96 -8.85 2.92 -9.55
C PHE A 96 -8.80 1.74 -8.56
N ILE A 97 -8.88 2.02 -7.25
CA ILE A 97 -8.81 0.96 -6.23
C ILE A 97 -9.93 -0.05 -6.41
N ARG A 98 -11.17 0.40 -6.58
CA ARG A 98 -12.32 -0.48 -6.78
C ARG A 98 -12.11 -1.40 -7.99
N THR A 99 -11.65 -0.83 -9.11
CA THR A 99 -11.45 -1.61 -10.34
C THR A 99 -10.24 -2.55 -10.22
N VAL A 100 -9.12 -2.10 -9.66
CA VAL A 100 -7.94 -2.94 -9.49
C VAL A 100 -8.24 -4.12 -8.59
N THR A 101 -8.84 -3.91 -7.42
CA THR A 101 -9.16 -5.01 -6.49
C THR A 101 -10.12 -6.02 -7.10
N ALA A 102 -11.20 -5.57 -7.74
CA ALA A 102 -12.16 -6.46 -8.39
C ALA A 102 -11.51 -7.28 -9.53
N ARG A 103 -10.69 -6.64 -10.37
CA ARG A 103 -10.00 -7.33 -11.46
C ARG A 103 -8.90 -8.27 -10.98
N LEU A 104 -8.19 -7.93 -9.90
CA LEU A 104 -7.21 -8.82 -9.27
C LEU A 104 -7.89 -10.07 -8.72
N VAL A 105 -9.01 -9.93 -7.98
CA VAL A 105 -9.79 -11.08 -7.51
C VAL A 105 -10.14 -11.99 -8.68
N ARG A 106 -10.75 -11.44 -9.74
CA ARG A 106 -11.15 -12.22 -10.91
C ARG A 106 -9.97 -12.93 -11.59
N LEU A 107 -8.87 -12.20 -11.84
CA LEU A 107 -7.68 -12.77 -12.48
C LEU A 107 -7.08 -13.91 -11.66
N ILE A 108 -6.92 -13.70 -10.35
CA ILE A 108 -6.31 -14.69 -9.46
C ILE A 108 -7.23 -15.90 -9.28
N SER A 109 -8.56 -15.69 -9.17
CA SER A 109 -9.53 -16.78 -9.13
C SER A 109 -9.45 -17.65 -10.39
N GLN A 110 -9.32 -17.04 -11.56
CA GLN A 110 -9.14 -17.78 -12.82
C GLN A 110 -7.82 -18.58 -12.85
N ILE A 111 -6.72 -17.96 -12.40
CA ILE A 111 -5.40 -18.63 -12.37
C ILE A 111 -5.38 -19.78 -11.39
N ARG A 112 -5.95 -19.59 -10.21
CA ARG A 112 -5.93 -20.55 -9.10
C ARG A 112 -7.07 -21.55 -9.16
N LYS A 113 -8.09 -21.32 -9.99
CA LYS A 113 -9.34 -22.10 -10.04
C LYS A 113 -10.03 -22.19 -8.67
N LEU A 114 -10.01 -21.09 -7.92
CA LEU A 114 -10.57 -20.96 -6.57
C LEU A 114 -11.50 -19.76 -6.51
N ASP A 115 -12.56 -19.85 -5.71
CA ASP A 115 -13.31 -18.67 -5.32
C ASP A 115 -12.52 -17.86 -4.29
N LEU A 116 -12.18 -16.65 -4.65
CA LEU A 116 -11.43 -15.70 -3.83
C LEU A 116 -12.30 -14.50 -3.44
N SER A 117 -13.62 -14.69 -3.31
CA SER A 117 -14.48 -13.71 -2.65
C SER A 117 -13.90 -13.42 -1.26
N GLY A 118 -13.77 -12.14 -0.88
CA GLY A 118 -13.12 -11.78 0.40
C GLY A 118 -11.59 -11.74 0.38
N LEU A 119 -10.95 -11.86 -0.79
CA LEU A 119 -9.48 -11.77 -0.89
C LEU A 119 -8.89 -10.51 -0.24
N PHE A 120 -9.62 -9.41 -0.25
CA PHE A 120 -9.23 -8.12 0.32
C PHE A 120 -10.24 -7.68 1.37
N ASP A 121 -10.21 -8.27 2.57
CA ASP A 121 -11.15 -7.92 3.66
C ASP A 121 -10.85 -6.54 4.24
N LEU A 122 -9.56 -6.19 4.33
CA LEU A 122 -9.15 -4.92 4.87
C LEU A 122 -9.11 -3.84 3.78
N ARG A 123 -9.44 -2.62 4.18
CA ARG A 123 -9.22 -1.46 3.31
C ARG A 123 -7.75 -1.36 2.93
N PRO A 124 -7.42 -1.05 1.66
CA PRO A 124 -6.04 -0.86 1.24
C PRO A 124 -5.29 0.08 2.19
N PHE A 125 -4.08 -0.31 2.60
CA PHE A 125 -3.21 0.59 3.34
C PHE A 125 -2.64 1.65 2.41
N THR A 126 -2.58 2.90 2.87
CA THR A 126 -1.92 3.99 2.16
C THR A 126 -1.09 4.83 3.12
N LYS A 127 0.05 5.30 2.62
CA LYS A 127 0.92 6.26 3.28
C LYS A 127 1.32 7.35 2.29
N ILE A 128 1.11 8.61 2.65
CA ILE A 128 1.59 9.75 1.87
C ILE A 128 3.10 9.87 2.13
N ILE A 129 3.88 9.94 1.06
CA ILE A 129 5.35 9.93 1.08
C ILE A 129 5.86 11.28 0.60
N SER A 130 6.73 11.93 1.37
CA SER A 130 7.38 13.14 0.92
C SER A 130 8.40 12.86 -0.18
N TRP A 131 8.49 13.76 -1.14
CA TRP A 131 9.55 13.72 -2.16
C TRP A 131 10.95 13.74 -1.53
N GLY A 132 11.95 13.37 -2.30
CA GLY A 132 13.33 13.36 -1.86
C GLY A 132 13.69 12.10 -1.07
N ARG A 133 14.16 12.23 0.16
CA ARG A 133 14.71 11.11 0.96
C ARG A 133 13.71 9.99 1.20
N GLN A 134 12.46 10.31 1.59
CA GLN A 134 11.47 9.27 1.86
C GLN A 134 11.09 8.50 0.59
N PHE A 135 10.93 9.18 -0.53
CA PHE A 135 10.64 8.55 -1.81
C PHE A 135 11.76 7.62 -2.26
N LYS A 136 13.02 8.09 -2.19
CA LYS A 136 14.21 7.25 -2.51
C LYS A 136 14.30 6.03 -1.60
N SER A 137 14.12 6.22 -0.28
CA SER A 137 14.13 5.10 0.67
C SER A 137 13.02 4.08 0.41
N LEU A 138 11.84 4.55 -0.04
CA LEU A 138 10.74 3.66 -0.39
C LEU A 138 11.04 2.86 -1.66
N LEU A 139 11.68 3.45 -2.67
CA LEU A 139 12.11 2.71 -3.87
C LEU A 139 13.09 1.60 -3.48
N GLY A 140 14.14 1.92 -2.68
CA GLY A 140 15.07 0.90 -2.19
C GLY A 140 14.40 -0.19 -1.34
N TYR A 141 13.37 0.16 -0.56
CA TYR A 141 12.56 -0.82 0.16
C TYR A 141 11.82 -1.77 -0.79
N HIS A 142 11.28 -1.27 -1.91
CA HIS A 142 10.64 -2.12 -2.93
C HIS A 142 11.66 -3.05 -3.59
N ASP A 143 12.86 -2.56 -3.92
CA ASP A 143 13.91 -3.38 -4.51
C ASP A 143 14.31 -4.53 -3.57
N LEU A 144 14.47 -4.24 -2.27
CA LEU A 144 14.73 -5.27 -1.26
C LEU A 144 13.56 -6.27 -1.12
N ASN A 145 12.32 -5.83 -1.19
CA ASN A 145 11.16 -6.72 -1.17
C ASN A 145 11.13 -7.65 -2.38
N ASP A 146 11.48 -7.16 -3.55
CA ASP A 146 11.56 -7.98 -4.76
C ASP A 146 12.67 -9.03 -4.60
N LEU A 147 13.85 -8.66 -4.13
CA LEU A 147 14.96 -9.59 -3.87
C LEU A 147 14.59 -10.67 -2.83
N GLU A 148 13.89 -10.29 -1.76
CA GLU A 148 13.37 -11.26 -0.77
C GLU A 148 12.33 -12.20 -1.37
N ALA A 149 11.40 -11.66 -2.15
CA ALA A 149 10.33 -12.43 -2.76
C ALA A 149 10.87 -13.48 -3.74
N PHE A 150 11.97 -13.16 -4.43
CA PHE A 150 12.70 -14.08 -5.32
C PHE A 150 13.69 -14.98 -4.57
N GLY A 151 13.90 -14.78 -3.27
CA GLY A 151 14.79 -15.62 -2.46
C GLY A 151 16.27 -15.25 -2.53
N TYR A 152 16.63 -14.12 -3.16
CA TYR A 152 18.04 -13.67 -3.25
C TYR A 152 18.59 -13.12 -1.95
N VAL A 153 17.72 -12.60 -1.07
CA VAL A 153 18.08 -12.00 0.22
C VAL A 153 17.15 -12.52 1.31
N LYS A 154 17.71 -12.81 2.50
CA LYS A 154 16.93 -13.03 3.72
C LYS A 154 17.16 -11.85 4.65
N ARG A 155 16.10 -11.14 5.04
CA ARG A 155 16.22 -10.12 6.08
C ARG A 155 16.27 -10.77 7.46
N GLU A 156 17.23 -10.35 8.28
CA GLU A 156 17.18 -10.65 9.69
C GLU A 156 15.97 -9.96 10.33
N LYS A 157 15.20 -10.72 11.10
CA LYS A 157 14.07 -10.16 11.86
C LYS A 157 14.61 -9.19 12.90
N LYS A 158 14.33 -7.90 12.77
CA LYS A 158 14.66 -6.94 13.82
C LYS A 158 14.05 -7.41 15.13
N PRO A 159 14.82 -7.41 16.23
CA PRO A 159 14.28 -7.79 17.54
C PRO A 159 13.07 -6.91 17.87
N LYS A 160 12.00 -7.54 18.33
CA LYS A 160 10.78 -6.82 18.75
C LYS A 160 11.19 -5.84 19.85
N ARG A 161 11.03 -4.54 19.63
CA ARG A 161 11.20 -3.54 20.70
C ARG A 161 10.23 -3.92 21.82
N LYS A 162 10.78 -4.28 22.98
CA LYS A 162 9.97 -4.50 24.20
C LYS A 162 9.18 -3.23 24.46
N SER A 163 7.86 -3.33 24.51
CA SER A 163 6.99 -2.22 24.90
C SER A 163 7.40 -1.80 26.31
N LYS A 164 7.80 -0.54 26.47
CA LYS A 164 8.00 0.04 27.81
C LYS A 164 6.64 -0.02 28.51
N GLN A 165 6.47 -0.95 29.44
CA GLN A 165 5.35 -0.93 30.38
C GLN A 165 5.41 0.41 31.13
N LYS A 166 4.43 1.28 30.88
CA LYS A 166 4.20 2.44 31.74
C LYS A 166 3.84 1.88 33.12
N LYS A 167 4.77 1.93 34.06
CA LYS A 167 4.46 1.81 35.49
C LYS A 167 3.45 2.92 35.80
N ARG A 168 2.21 2.53 36.12
CA ARG A 168 1.26 3.40 36.82
C ARG A 168 1.74 3.44 38.28
N SER A 169 2.19 4.60 38.70
CA SER A 169 2.27 4.99 40.12
C SER A 169 0.96 5.64 40.46
#